data_08c49b3130ab2967ae52cb216b2ee0a1
#
_entry.id   08c49b3130ab2967ae52cb216b2ee0a1
#
_cell.length_a   1.000
_cell.length_b   1.000
_cell.length_c   1.000
_cell.angle_alpha   90.00
_cell.angle_beta   90.00
_cell.angle_gamma   90.00
#
_symmetry.space_group_name_H-M   'P 1'
#
loop_
_entity.id
_entity.type
_entity.pdbx_description
1 polymer ?
#
loop_
_entity_poly.entity_id
_entity_poly.type
_entity_poly.pdbx_seq_one_letter_code
_entity_poly.pdbx_strand_id
1 'polypeptide(L)'
;MTDLRKRVEEDRGILKKIQIFLPGYSGYRKKEELRIADSMLRNQVADNFKTSVLIPLEMVREALANALELDLMNDVAGVLSKAKTLEASMRHAEQGYSGISAAVKIREDELNKLYEYDLALFEAVNALALQAKEARGLAEAGDMPQVKTVLFQLKGAISEFSAVFDRRMETVAGIEVA
;
A
#
# COMPACT_ATOMS: atom_id res chain seq x y z
N MET A 1 13.52 30.34 14.31
CA MET A 1 14.44 29.19 14.53
C MET A 1 13.77 27.95 15.13
N THR A 2 12.59 28.08 15.74
CA THR A 2 11.86 26.96 16.39
C THR A 2 11.18 26.01 15.39
N ASP A 3 10.89 26.47 14.18
CA ASP A 3 10.13 25.73 13.18
C ASP A 3 10.98 24.62 12.48
N LEU A 4 12.23 24.90 12.17
CA LEU A 4 13.13 23.95 11.52
C LEU A 4 13.48 22.72 12.41
N ARG A 5 13.64 22.92 13.71
CA ARG A 5 13.92 21.81 14.65
C ARG A 5 12.70 20.92 14.81
N LYS A 6 11.51 21.49 14.88
CA LYS A 6 10.27 20.76 15.01
C LYS A 6 10.00 19.90 13.78
N ARG A 7 10.21 20.43 12.58
CA ARG A 7 10.09 19.69 11.31
C ARG A 7 11.09 18.54 11.24
N VAL A 8 12.35 18.76 11.56
CA VAL A 8 13.38 17.70 11.56
C VAL A 8 13.05 16.58 12.57
N GLU A 9 12.40 16.90 13.68
CA GLU A 9 11.95 15.90 14.66
C GLU A 9 10.73 15.14 14.15
N GLU A 10 9.79 15.81 13.46
CA GLU A 10 8.63 15.19 12.82
C GLU A 10 9.05 14.24 11.70
N ASP A 11 9.96 14.65 10.82
CA ASP A 11 10.51 13.83 9.72
C ASP A 11 11.26 12.60 10.24
N ARG A 12 12.05 12.75 11.30
CA ARG A 12 12.69 11.62 11.99
C ARG A 12 11.67 10.68 12.61
N GLY A 13 10.53 11.21 13.06
CA GLY A 13 9.41 10.44 13.60
C GLY A 13 8.73 9.58 12.53
N ILE A 14 8.47 10.14 11.35
CA ILE A 14 7.87 9.43 10.21
C ILE A 14 8.83 8.35 9.70
N LEU A 15 10.09 8.69 9.48
CA LEU A 15 11.10 7.73 9.03
C LEU A 15 11.25 6.55 10.00
N LYS A 16 11.23 6.79 11.32
CA LYS A 16 11.25 5.72 12.32
C LYS A 16 10.01 4.82 12.23
N LYS A 17 8.83 5.38 11.97
CA LYS A 17 7.61 4.59 11.78
C LYS A 17 7.72 3.72 10.52
N ILE A 18 8.23 4.26 9.41
CA ILE A 18 8.47 3.49 8.19
C ILE A 18 9.48 2.36 8.46
N GLN A 19 10.53 2.60 9.23
CA GLN A 19 11.53 1.60 9.60
C GLN A 19 10.98 0.42 10.41
N ILE A 20 9.83 0.57 11.08
CA ILE A 20 9.13 -0.54 11.74
C ILE A 20 8.62 -1.54 10.69
N PHE A 21 8.13 -1.03 9.56
CA PHE A 21 7.62 -1.85 8.46
C PHE A 21 8.72 -2.33 7.51
N LEU A 22 9.78 -1.51 7.36
CA LEU A 22 10.89 -1.76 6.44
C LEU A 22 12.23 -1.59 7.17
N PRO A 23 12.72 -2.63 7.89
CA PRO A 23 14.01 -2.58 8.58
C PRO A 23 15.15 -2.29 7.60
N GLY A 24 16.05 -1.36 7.98
CA GLY A 24 17.19 -0.95 7.14
C GLY A 24 16.86 0.16 6.12
N TYR A 25 15.63 0.65 6.09
CA TYR A 25 15.27 1.78 5.25
C TYR A 25 15.99 3.05 5.71
N SER A 26 16.82 3.63 4.84
CA SER A 26 17.66 4.82 5.14
C SER A 26 17.03 6.13 4.65
N GLY A 27 15.88 6.05 3.99
CA GLY A 27 15.21 7.20 3.39
C GLY A 27 15.80 7.60 2.04
N TYR A 28 15.26 8.66 1.49
CA TYR A 28 15.61 9.20 0.17
C TYR A 28 16.67 10.31 0.33
N ARG A 29 17.94 9.99 0.18
CA ARG A 29 19.03 10.99 0.36
C ARG A 29 19.55 11.57 -0.96
N LYS A 30 19.51 10.80 -2.05
CA LYS A 30 19.97 11.19 -3.40
C LYS A 30 19.05 10.59 -4.45
N LYS A 31 19.01 11.17 -5.67
CA LYS A 31 18.17 10.65 -6.76
C LYS A 31 18.44 9.19 -7.14
N GLU A 32 19.67 8.73 -7.11
CA GLU A 32 19.99 7.31 -7.34
C GLU A 32 19.46 6.42 -6.20
N GLU A 33 19.53 6.91 -4.97
CA GLU A 33 18.99 6.22 -3.79
C GLU A 33 17.46 6.21 -3.81
N LEU A 34 16.81 7.23 -4.41
CA LEU A 34 15.36 7.31 -4.56
C LEU A 34 14.79 6.10 -5.32
N ARG A 35 15.39 5.73 -6.43
CA ARG A 35 14.97 4.57 -7.24
C ARG A 35 15.03 3.26 -6.46
N ILE A 36 16.14 3.04 -5.79
CA ILE A 36 16.35 1.83 -5.01
C ILE A 36 15.39 1.80 -3.83
N ALA A 37 15.29 2.90 -3.09
CA ALA A 37 14.42 3.02 -1.93
C ALA A 37 12.94 2.89 -2.32
N ASP A 38 12.52 3.51 -3.42
CA ASP A 38 11.17 3.39 -3.97
C ASP A 38 10.84 1.95 -4.36
N SER A 39 11.73 1.29 -5.10
CA SER A 39 11.52 -0.11 -5.48
C SER A 39 11.46 -1.04 -4.26
N MET A 40 12.32 -0.85 -3.28
CA MET A 40 12.30 -1.63 -2.03
C MET A 40 11.00 -1.42 -1.27
N LEU A 41 10.56 -0.18 -1.13
CA LEU A 41 9.32 0.17 -0.43
C LEU A 41 8.11 -0.44 -1.13
N ARG A 42 7.97 -0.26 -2.44
CA ARG A 42 6.85 -0.80 -3.22
C ARG A 42 6.78 -2.33 -3.14
N ASN A 43 7.92 -3.00 -3.26
CA ASN A 43 7.97 -4.45 -3.12
C ASN A 43 7.57 -4.89 -1.71
N GLN A 44 8.04 -4.21 -0.67
CA GLN A 44 7.66 -4.52 0.71
C GLN A 44 6.16 -4.30 0.97
N VAL A 45 5.59 -3.19 0.46
CA VAL A 45 4.15 -2.93 0.55
C VAL A 45 3.37 -4.01 -0.18
N ALA A 46 3.80 -4.40 -1.38
CA ALA A 46 3.16 -5.46 -2.17
C ALA A 46 3.26 -6.83 -1.49
N ASP A 47 4.39 -7.16 -0.86
CA ASP A 47 4.56 -8.41 -0.11
C ASP A 47 3.65 -8.46 1.13
N ASN A 48 3.58 -7.36 1.89
CA ASN A 48 2.68 -7.24 3.02
C ASN A 48 1.22 -7.34 2.57
N PHE A 49 0.85 -6.65 1.50
CA PHE A 49 -0.50 -6.71 0.93
C PHE A 49 -0.86 -8.13 0.46
N LYS A 50 0.04 -8.80 -0.25
CA LYS A 50 -0.16 -10.18 -0.67
C LYS A 50 -0.40 -11.11 0.52
N THR A 51 0.46 -11.02 1.53
CA THR A 51 0.43 -11.93 2.68
C THR A 51 -0.76 -11.68 3.59
N SER A 52 -1.08 -10.40 3.85
CA SER A 52 -2.07 -10.02 4.86
C SER A 52 -3.46 -9.70 4.31
N VAL A 53 -3.59 -9.49 2.99
CA VAL A 53 -4.87 -9.18 2.35
C VAL A 53 -5.26 -10.25 1.31
N LEU A 54 -4.40 -10.50 0.30
CA LEU A 54 -4.75 -11.44 -0.77
C LEU A 54 -4.93 -12.87 -0.27
N ILE A 55 -4.01 -13.39 0.53
CA ILE A 55 -4.10 -14.77 1.04
C ILE A 55 -5.37 -14.96 1.89
N PRO A 56 -5.69 -14.11 2.88
CA PRO A 56 -6.97 -14.22 3.60
C PRO A 56 -8.20 -14.15 2.71
N LEU A 57 -8.20 -13.29 1.67
CA LEU A 57 -9.33 -13.23 0.71
C LEU A 57 -9.49 -14.50 -0.13
N GLU A 58 -8.39 -15.16 -0.50
CA GLU A 58 -8.47 -16.48 -1.16
C GLU A 58 -9.05 -17.54 -0.20
N MET A 59 -8.75 -17.46 1.09
CA MET A 59 -9.35 -18.33 2.10
C MET A 59 -10.85 -18.05 2.28
N VAL A 60 -11.30 -16.78 2.22
CA VAL A 60 -12.72 -16.43 2.16
C VAL A 60 -13.38 -17.11 0.97
N ARG A 61 -12.77 -17.01 -0.21
CA ARG A 61 -13.30 -17.66 -1.42
C ARG A 61 -13.44 -19.17 -1.26
N GLU A 62 -12.45 -19.82 -0.65
CA GLU A 62 -12.48 -21.25 -0.38
C GLU A 62 -13.62 -21.61 0.59
N ALA A 63 -13.79 -20.85 1.68
CA ALA A 63 -14.88 -21.06 2.64
C ALA A 63 -16.26 -20.90 1.99
N LEU A 64 -16.45 -19.86 1.15
CA LEU A 64 -17.69 -19.64 0.44
C LEU A 64 -17.99 -20.76 -0.59
N ALA A 65 -16.96 -21.25 -1.27
CA ALA A 65 -17.10 -22.38 -2.19
C ALA A 65 -17.55 -23.66 -1.46
N ASN A 66 -16.97 -23.95 -0.31
CA ASN A 66 -17.33 -25.09 0.52
C ASN A 66 -18.76 -24.97 1.10
N ALA A 67 -19.22 -23.75 1.36
CA ALA A 67 -20.57 -23.44 1.81
C ALA A 67 -21.61 -23.36 0.67
N LEU A 68 -21.20 -23.46 -0.61
CA LEU A 68 -22.02 -23.33 -1.81
C LEU A 68 -22.69 -21.95 -1.94
N GLU A 69 -22.06 -20.89 -1.41
CA GLU A 69 -22.54 -19.51 -1.43
C GLU A 69 -22.20 -18.80 -2.76
N LEU A 70 -22.91 -19.18 -3.82
CA LEU A 70 -22.59 -18.76 -5.20
C LEU A 70 -22.65 -17.25 -5.42
N ASP A 71 -23.59 -16.56 -4.78
CA ASP A 71 -23.72 -15.10 -4.91
C ASP A 71 -22.52 -14.39 -4.32
N LEU A 72 -22.07 -14.80 -3.13
CA LEU A 72 -20.88 -14.23 -2.47
C LEU A 72 -19.57 -14.62 -3.19
N MET A 73 -19.56 -15.72 -3.93
CA MET A 73 -18.43 -16.09 -4.77
C MET A 73 -18.14 -15.04 -5.85
N ASN A 74 -19.18 -14.43 -6.43
CA ASN A 74 -19.02 -13.35 -7.41
C ASN A 74 -18.50 -12.07 -6.72
N ASP A 75 -18.98 -11.76 -5.52
CA ASP A 75 -18.55 -10.60 -4.75
C ASP A 75 -17.05 -10.73 -4.38
N VAL A 76 -16.64 -11.86 -3.82
CA VAL A 76 -15.22 -12.09 -3.46
C VAL A 76 -14.31 -12.14 -4.68
N ALA A 77 -14.77 -12.69 -5.81
CA ALA A 77 -14.00 -12.69 -7.05
C ALA A 77 -13.73 -11.27 -7.55
N GLY A 78 -14.72 -10.38 -7.45
CA GLY A 78 -14.58 -8.97 -7.79
C GLY A 78 -13.57 -8.24 -6.88
N VAL A 79 -13.58 -8.50 -5.58
CA VAL A 79 -12.61 -7.96 -4.61
C VAL A 79 -11.21 -8.48 -4.90
N LEU A 80 -11.07 -9.80 -5.10
CA LEU A 80 -9.79 -10.44 -5.43
C LEU A 80 -9.19 -9.92 -6.73
N SER A 81 -10.02 -9.72 -7.77
CA SER A 81 -9.55 -9.16 -9.04
C SER A 81 -8.93 -7.77 -8.84
N LYS A 82 -9.63 -6.87 -8.13
CA LYS A 82 -9.10 -5.54 -7.81
C LYS A 82 -7.82 -5.61 -6.98
N ALA A 83 -7.80 -6.47 -5.95
CA ALA A 83 -6.66 -6.63 -5.08
C ALA A 83 -5.43 -7.15 -5.84
N LYS A 84 -5.59 -8.13 -6.74
CA LYS A 84 -4.51 -8.64 -7.59
C LYS A 84 -3.99 -7.59 -8.57
N THR A 85 -4.88 -6.79 -9.16
CA THR A 85 -4.48 -5.67 -10.03
C THR A 85 -3.65 -4.65 -9.26
N LEU A 86 -4.08 -4.28 -8.06
CA LEU A 86 -3.36 -3.34 -7.21
C LEU A 86 -1.98 -3.89 -6.79
N GLU A 87 -1.89 -5.15 -6.39
CA GLU A 87 -0.62 -5.79 -6.04
C GLU A 87 0.35 -5.79 -7.23
N ALA A 88 -0.14 -6.14 -8.41
CA ALA A 88 0.65 -6.10 -9.64
C ALA A 88 1.10 -4.66 -9.97
N SER A 89 0.23 -3.67 -9.82
CA SER A 89 0.58 -2.25 -10.03
C SER A 89 1.69 -1.80 -9.09
N MET A 90 1.65 -2.17 -7.81
CA MET A 90 2.71 -1.84 -6.85
C MET A 90 4.06 -2.45 -7.23
N ARG A 91 4.08 -3.70 -7.75
CA ARG A 91 5.32 -4.37 -8.17
C ARG A 91 5.87 -3.84 -9.47
N HIS A 92 4.99 -3.60 -10.43
CA HIS A 92 5.36 -3.32 -11.82
C HIS A 92 5.10 -1.86 -12.22
N ALA A 93 4.81 -0.96 -11.25
CA ALA A 93 4.74 0.45 -11.54
C ALA A 93 6.03 0.83 -12.28
N GLU A 94 5.88 1.14 -13.56
CA GLU A 94 7.00 1.52 -14.39
C GLU A 94 7.69 2.71 -13.72
N GLN A 95 8.97 2.52 -13.51
CA GLN A 95 9.82 3.63 -13.13
C GLN A 95 9.88 4.50 -14.39
N GLY A 96 9.17 5.61 -14.39
CA GLY A 96 9.22 6.64 -15.44
C GLY A 96 10.61 7.31 -15.55
N TYR A 97 11.63 6.54 -15.26
CA TYR A 97 13.03 6.91 -15.05
C TYR A 97 13.82 6.91 -16.36
N SER A 98 13.26 7.44 -17.43
CA SER A 98 14.02 7.61 -18.66
C SER A 98 14.97 8.80 -18.55
N GLY A 99 16.23 8.52 -18.23
CA GLY A 99 17.36 9.30 -18.74
C GLY A 99 17.72 10.61 -18.02
N ILE A 100 17.48 10.79 -16.72
CA ILE A 100 17.81 12.04 -16.05
C ILE A 100 19.12 11.97 -15.26
N SER A 101 20.00 12.91 -15.53
CA SER A 101 21.33 13.05 -14.95
C SER A 101 21.34 13.38 -13.44
N ALA A 102 22.38 12.90 -12.78
CA ALA A 102 22.64 12.78 -11.35
C ALA A 102 22.70 14.06 -10.48
N ALA A 103 22.21 15.21 -10.89
CA ALA A 103 22.59 16.47 -10.25
C ALA A 103 21.48 17.24 -9.50
N VAL A 104 20.24 16.79 -9.50
CA VAL A 104 19.15 17.55 -8.86
C VAL A 104 18.93 17.06 -7.42
N LYS A 105 19.08 17.97 -6.46
CA LYS A 105 18.69 17.73 -5.05
C LYS A 105 17.17 17.73 -4.95
N ILE A 106 16.61 16.68 -4.35
CA ILE A 106 15.20 16.63 -3.97
C ILE A 106 14.96 17.71 -2.93
N ARG A 107 13.89 18.50 -3.11
CA ARG A 107 13.52 19.54 -2.15
C ARG A 107 12.94 18.89 -0.89
N GLU A 108 13.15 19.54 0.23
CA GLU A 108 12.74 19.01 1.55
C GLU A 108 11.23 18.84 1.67
N ASP A 109 10.46 19.74 1.08
CA ASP A 109 8.99 19.67 1.03
C ASP A 109 8.46 18.50 0.18
N GLU A 110 9.15 18.18 -0.92
CA GLU A 110 8.86 17.02 -1.77
C GLU A 110 9.17 15.71 -1.04
N LEU A 111 10.30 15.67 -0.35
CA LEU A 111 10.73 14.53 0.45
C LEU A 111 9.73 14.22 1.58
N ASN A 112 9.25 15.25 2.26
CA ASN A 112 8.30 15.09 3.35
C ASN A 112 6.96 14.53 2.88
N LYS A 113 6.44 15.05 1.75
CA LYS A 113 5.24 14.50 1.12
C LYS A 113 5.40 13.03 0.76
N LEU A 114 6.58 12.65 0.25
CA LEU A 114 6.85 11.27 -0.11
C LEU A 114 6.82 10.35 1.11
N TYR A 115 7.44 10.77 2.23
CA TYR A 115 7.38 10.01 3.48
C TYR A 115 5.97 9.89 4.05
N GLU A 116 5.15 10.95 3.94
CA GLU A 116 3.75 10.91 4.36
C GLU A 116 2.95 9.89 3.54
N TYR A 117 3.13 9.86 2.22
CA TYR A 117 2.51 8.85 1.36
C TYR A 117 3.00 7.44 1.67
N ASP A 118 4.30 7.26 1.90
CA ASP A 118 4.89 5.96 2.24
C ASP A 118 4.29 5.40 3.53
N LEU A 119 4.19 6.24 4.57
CA LEU A 119 3.55 5.84 5.83
C LEU A 119 2.07 5.51 5.63
N ALA A 120 1.35 6.34 4.86
CA ALA A 120 -0.07 6.12 4.57
C ALA A 120 -0.32 4.79 3.84
N LEU A 121 0.58 4.36 2.94
CA LEU A 121 0.49 3.07 2.28
C LEU A 121 0.59 1.90 3.27
N PHE A 122 1.54 1.94 4.20
CA PHE A 122 1.67 0.89 5.22
C PHE A 122 0.47 0.86 6.17
N GLU A 123 -0.02 2.01 6.61
CA GLU A 123 -1.21 2.12 7.47
C GLU A 123 -2.46 1.59 6.76
N ALA A 124 -2.62 1.90 5.47
CA ALA A 124 -3.73 1.40 4.67
C ALA A 124 -3.67 -0.11 4.45
N VAL A 125 -2.48 -0.70 4.21
CA VAL A 125 -2.32 -2.17 4.15
C VAL A 125 -2.73 -2.82 5.47
N ASN A 126 -2.33 -2.24 6.61
CA ASN A 126 -2.72 -2.77 7.91
C ASN A 126 -4.25 -2.72 8.14
N ALA A 127 -4.90 -1.62 7.74
CA ALA A 127 -6.35 -1.51 7.83
C ALA A 127 -7.06 -2.56 6.95
N LEU A 128 -6.60 -2.73 5.71
CA LEU A 128 -7.11 -3.76 4.79
C LEU A 128 -6.87 -5.18 5.32
N ALA A 129 -5.73 -5.42 5.96
CA ALA A 129 -5.39 -6.70 6.57
C ALA A 129 -6.36 -7.08 7.70
N LEU A 130 -6.75 -6.11 8.52
CA LEU A 130 -7.75 -6.34 9.58
C LEU A 130 -9.10 -6.69 8.99
N GLN A 131 -9.57 -5.98 7.97
CA GLN A 131 -10.83 -6.29 7.28
C GLN A 131 -10.79 -7.65 6.56
N ALA A 132 -9.68 -8.00 5.91
CA ALA A 132 -9.54 -9.29 5.24
C ALA A 132 -9.54 -10.46 6.24
N LYS A 133 -8.90 -10.28 7.41
CA LYS A 133 -8.93 -11.22 8.50
C LYS A 133 -10.34 -11.38 9.11
N GLU A 134 -11.05 -10.27 9.27
CA GLU A 134 -12.43 -10.25 9.72
C GLU A 134 -13.34 -11.01 8.75
N ALA A 135 -13.28 -10.70 7.45
CA ALA A 135 -14.04 -11.39 6.42
C ALA A 135 -13.80 -12.91 6.44
N ARG A 136 -12.54 -13.32 6.62
CA ARG A 136 -12.18 -14.72 6.77
C ARG A 136 -12.82 -15.34 7.99
N GLY A 137 -12.71 -14.75 9.17
CA GLY A 137 -13.30 -15.27 10.40
C GLY A 137 -14.82 -15.40 10.29
N LEU A 138 -15.50 -14.44 9.68
CA LEU A 138 -16.94 -14.48 9.44
C LEU A 138 -17.34 -15.57 8.44
N ALA A 139 -16.57 -15.77 7.37
CA ALA A 139 -16.81 -16.84 6.41
C ALA A 139 -16.62 -18.25 7.03
N GLU A 140 -15.57 -18.41 7.85
CA GLU A 140 -15.35 -19.65 8.60
C GLU A 140 -16.44 -19.92 9.67
N ALA A 141 -17.02 -18.86 10.23
CA ALA A 141 -18.14 -18.93 11.18
C ALA A 141 -19.52 -19.12 10.52
N GLY A 142 -19.62 -18.96 9.19
CA GLY A 142 -20.88 -19.06 8.45
C GLY A 142 -21.78 -17.83 8.53
N ASP A 143 -21.26 -16.67 8.95
CA ASP A 143 -22.02 -15.40 8.98
C ASP A 143 -22.01 -14.69 7.62
N MET A 144 -22.73 -15.24 6.67
CA MET A 144 -22.78 -14.77 5.28
C MET A 144 -23.27 -13.33 5.11
N PRO A 145 -24.26 -12.83 5.86
CA PRO A 145 -24.67 -11.42 5.79
C PRO A 145 -23.53 -10.46 6.16
N GLN A 146 -22.77 -10.78 7.19
CA GLN A 146 -21.63 -9.96 7.60
C GLN A 146 -20.45 -10.06 6.60
N VAL A 147 -20.21 -11.27 6.06
CA VAL A 147 -19.21 -11.45 4.97
C VAL A 147 -19.50 -10.51 3.82
N LYS A 148 -20.76 -10.43 3.36
CA LYS A 148 -21.17 -9.52 2.28
C LYS A 148 -20.85 -8.07 2.60
N THR A 149 -21.15 -7.64 3.81
CA THR A 149 -20.89 -6.27 4.28
C THR A 149 -19.40 -5.94 4.25
N VAL A 150 -18.57 -6.82 4.80
CA VAL A 150 -17.12 -6.60 4.87
C VAL A 150 -16.49 -6.67 3.46
N LEU A 151 -16.93 -7.56 2.58
CA LEU A 151 -16.46 -7.59 1.18
C LEU A 151 -16.78 -6.30 0.43
N PHE A 152 -17.95 -5.71 0.66
CA PHE A 152 -18.30 -4.42 0.08
C PHE A 152 -17.40 -3.30 0.59
N GLN A 153 -17.12 -3.25 1.88
CA GLN A 153 -16.20 -2.28 2.50
C GLN A 153 -14.77 -2.46 1.97
N LEU A 154 -14.28 -3.69 1.88
CA LEU A 154 -12.97 -4.01 1.31
C LEU A 154 -12.82 -3.52 -0.13
N LYS A 155 -13.87 -3.70 -0.95
CA LYS A 155 -13.87 -3.22 -2.34
C LYS A 155 -13.70 -1.70 -2.44
N GLY A 156 -14.30 -0.95 -1.54
CA GLY A 156 -14.14 0.50 -1.40
C GLY A 156 -12.74 0.87 -0.94
N ALA A 157 -12.28 0.27 0.16
CA ALA A 157 -10.98 0.54 0.76
C ALA A 157 -9.80 0.21 -0.17
N ILE A 158 -9.89 -0.87 -0.97
CA ILE A 158 -8.88 -1.19 -2.01
C ILE A 158 -8.85 -0.09 -3.09
N SER A 159 -10.01 0.46 -3.46
CA SER A 159 -10.06 1.55 -4.44
C SER A 159 -9.45 2.85 -3.89
N GLU A 160 -9.68 3.15 -2.62
CA GLU A 160 -9.06 4.30 -1.93
C GLU A 160 -7.54 4.13 -1.81
N PHE A 161 -7.09 2.94 -1.47
CA PHE A 161 -5.66 2.62 -1.45
C PHE A 161 -5.02 2.83 -2.83
N SER A 162 -5.67 2.35 -3.91
CA SER A 162 -5.17 2.56 -5.26
C SER A 162 -5.01 4.05 -5.57
N ALA A 163 -5.98 4.88 -5.21
CA ALA A 163 -5.90 6.33 -5.42
C ALA A 163 -4.78 7.01 -4.60
N VAL A 164 -4.45 6.50 -3.41
CA VAL A 164 -3.30 6.98 -2.62
C VAL A 164 -1.99 6.56 -3.29
N PHE A 165 -1.91 5.33 -3.77
CA PHE A 165 -0.75 4.82 -4.48
C PHE A 165 -0.48 5.60 -5.78
N ASP A 166 -1.50 5.88 -6.57
CA ASP A 166 -1.38 6.65 -7.81
C ASP A 166 -0.86 8.06 -7.55
N ARG A 167 -1.40 8.76 -6.54
CA ARG A 167 -0.92 10.10 -6.12
C ARG A 167 0.53 10.09 -5.65
N ARG A 168 0.93 9.02 -4.95
CA ARG A 168 2.32 8.83 -4.58
C ARG A 168 3.21 8.69 -5.82
N MET A 169 2.80 7.90 -6.80
CA MET A 169 3.57 7.72 -8.04
C MET A 169 3.69 9.02 -8.84
N GLU A 170 2.64 9.83 -8.89
CA GLU A 170 2.68 11.18 -9.48
C GLU A 170 3.69 12.08 -8.75
N THR A 171 3.76 12.01 -7.42
CA THR A 171 4.72 12.77 -6.62
C THR A 171 6.15 12.34 -6.92
N VAL A 172 6.42 11.04 -7.02
CA VAL A 172 7.75 10.50 -7.39
C VAL A 172 8.13 10.97 -8.79
N ALA A 173 7.23 10.87 -9.76
CA ALA A 173 7.47 11.32 -11.13
C ALA A 173 7.73 12.85 -11.21
N GLY A 174 7.01 13.64 -10.41
CA GLY A 174 7.21 15.10 -10.33
C GLY A 174 8.58 15.51 -9.78
N ILE A 175 9.11 14.78 -8.81
CA ILE A 175 10.46 15.00 -8.24
C ILE A 175 11.55 14.75 -9.29
N GLU A 176 11.30 13.89 -10.26
CA GLU A 176 12.27 13.50 -11.27
C GLU A 176 12.38 14.48 -12.43
N VAL A 177 11.30 15.16 -12.74
CA VAL A 177 11.21 16.10 -13.87
C VAL A 177 11.71 17.50 -13.47
N ALA A 178 11.70 17.85 -12.19
CA ALA A 178 12.15 19.14 -11.66
C ALA A 178 13.67 19.17 -11.43
#